data_de3369a21060007a772a21d81289fa34
#
_entry.id   de3369a21060007a772a21d81289fa34
#
_cell.length_a   1.000
_cell.length_b   1.000
_cell.length_c   1.000
_cell.angle_alpha   90.00
_cell.angle_beta   90.00
_cell.angle_gamma   90.00
#
_symmetry.space_group_name_H-M   'P 1'
#
loop_
_entity.id
_entity.type
_entity.pdbx_description
1 polymer ?
#
loop_
_entity_poly.entity_id
_entity_poly.type
_entity_poly.pdbx_seq_one_letter_code
_entity_poly.pdbx_strand_id
1 'polypeptide(L)'
;MWVYGKFFNKKAGFISQKWWPDFCNYRRSKYPRPDDESIEGAILCTLQSTGSLITRELRAACGFTGKGMRSKFDGYLTRLEMATYFVTEDFIYPRDKHNHEYGWGWSLLNTPEDLYGREACQCNRTPEESYQRIFKHLKEILPDASDKQIIKLIG
;
A
#
# COMPACT_ATOMS: atom_id res chain seq x y z
N MET A 1 -14.07 -5.87 6.53
CA MET A 1 -12.90 -6.01 5.63
C MET A 1 -11.77 -5.12 6.12
N TRP A 2 -10.57 -5.61 6.01
CA TRP A 2 -9.35 -4.93 6.43
C TRP A 2 -8.39 -4.84 5.26
N VAL A 3 -7.82 -3.66 5.08
CA VAL A 3 -6.78 -3.42 4.07
C VAL A 3 -5.42 -3.58 4.74
N TYR A 4 -4.56 -4.40 4.16
CA TYR A 4 -3.22 -4.68 4.69
C TYR A 4 -2.13 -4.15 3.78
N GLY A 5 -1.11 -3.54 4.37
CA GLY A 5 0.06 -3.04 3.64
C GLY A 5 1.06 -2.33 4.54
N LYS A 6 2.17 -1.89 3.95
CA LYS A 6 3.25 -1.18 4.66
C LYS A 6 2.96 0.33 4.71
N PHE A 7 1.92 0.72 5.41
CA PHE A 7 1.44 2.11 5.45
C PHE A 7 2.08 2.97 6.54
N PHE A 8 2.62 2.36 7.58
CA PHE A 8 3.04 3.04 8.80
C PHE A 8 4.57 3.08 8.90
N ASN A 9 5.18 4.10 8.30
CA ASN A 9 6.63 4.27 8.27
C ASN A 9 7.36 2.98 7.81
N LYS A 10 6.93 2.43 6.67
CA LYS A 10 7.42 1.16 6.07
C LYS A 10 7.04 -0.10 6.86
N LYS A 11 6.28 0.04 7.93
CA LYS A 11 5.79 -1.10 8.72
C LYS A 11 4.40 -1.51 8.24
N ALA A 12 4.17 -2.81 8.25
CA ALA A 12 2.87 -3.38 7.90
C ALA A 12 1.84 -3.15 8.99
N GLY A 13 0.60 -3.01 8.57
CA GLY A 13 -0.53 -2.86 9.46
C GLY A 13 -1.85 -2.98 8.72
N PHE A 14 -2.93 -2.92 9.46
CA PHE A 14 -4.29 -3.04 8.95
C PHE A 14 -5.03 -1.71 9.09
N ILE A 15 -5.78 -1.36 8.06
CA ILE A 15 -6.73 -0.24 8.08
C ILE A 15 -8.11 -0.81 7.80
N SER A 16 -9.09 -0.52 8.65
CA SER A 16 -10.46 -0.96 8.41
C SER A 16 -11.07 -0.25 7.20
N GLN A 17 -11.99 -0.93 6.53
CA GLN A 17 -12.70 -0.37 5.39
C GLN A 17 -13.38 0.97 5.71
N LYS A 18 -13.82 1.18 6.94
CA LYS A 18 -14.41 2.44 7.41
C LYS A 18 -13.47 3.63 7.26
N TRP A 19 -12.17 3.43 7.51
CA TRP A 19 -11.16 4.49 7.52
C TRP A 19 -10.33 4.55 6.24
N TRP A 20 -10.42 3.52 5.41
CA TRP A 20 -9.64 3.44 4.19
C TRP A 20 -9.85 4.60 3.22
N PRO A 21 -11.10 5.06 2.94
CA PRO A 21 -11.31 6.21 2.06
C PRO A 21 -10.64 7.49 2.54
N ASP A 22 -10.74 7.79 3.83
CA ASP A 22 -10.09 8.97 4.41
C ASP A 22 -8.57 8.87 4.36
N PHE A 23 -8.04 7.68 4.60
CA PHE A 23 -6.60 7.43 4.55
C PHE A 23 -6.06 7.58 3.12
N CYS A 24 -6.74 7.03 2.12
CA CYS A 24 -6.41 7.24 0.71
C CYS A 24 -6.46 8.72 0.34
N ASN A 25 -7.54 9.40 0.70
CA ASN A 25 -7.76 10.80 0.39
C ASN A 25 -6.61 11.68 0.90
N TYR A 26 -6.22 11.51 2.15
CA TYR A 26 -5.12 12.26 2.75
C TYR A 26 -3.76 11.89 2.15
N ARG A 27 -3.41 10.60 2.09
CA ARG A 27 -2.11 10.14 1.60
C ARG A 27 -1.88 10.51 0.13
N ARG A 28 -2.88 10.36 -0.71
CA ARG A 28 -2.80 10.71 -2.14
C ARG A 28 -2.76 12.22 -2.39
N SER A 29 -3.25 13.04 -1.47
CA SER A 29 -3.08 14.50 -1.55
C SER A 29 -1.62 14.92 -1.35
N LYS A 30 -0.88 14.21 -0.50
CA LYS A 30 0.56 14.43 -0.29
C LYS A 30 1.43 13.80 -1.38
N TYR A 31 1.02 12.67 -1.90
CA TYR A 31 1.71 11.89 -2.92
C TYR A 31 0.77 11.63 -4.09
N PRO A 32 0.58 12.63 -4.97
CA PRO A 32 -0.29 12.47 -6.13
C PRO A 32 0.15 11.30 -7.01
N ARG A 33 -0.81 10.72 -7.75
CA ARG A 33 -0.52 9.61 -8.64
C ARG A 33 0.61 9.99 -9.61
N PRO A 34 1.67 9.19 -9.71
CA PRO A 34 2.75 9.43 -10.66
C PRO A 34 2.26 9.40 -12.10
N ASP A 35 2.90 10.18 -12.97
CA ASP A 35 2.66 10.11 -14.41
C ASP A 35 2.96 8.72 -14.95
N ASP A 36 2.16 8.26 -15.91
CA ASP A 36 2.29 6.91 -16.48
C ASP A 36 3.66 6.67 -17.14
N GLU A 37 4.29 7.73 -17.64
CA GLU A 37 5.62 7.67 -18.24
C GLU A 37 6.77 7.63 -17.20
N SER A 38 6.48 7.94 -15.93
CA SER A 38 7.46 7.82 -14.86
C SER A 38 7.70 6.35 -14.48
N ILE A 39 8.81 6.08 -13.81
CA ILE A 39 9.12 4.71 -13.32
C ILE A 39 8.02 4.21 -12.38
N GLU A 40 7.59 5.03 -11.44
CA GLU A 40 6.54 4.67 -10.48
C GLU A 40 5.19 4.49 -11.17
N GLY A 41 4.86 5.35 -12.14
CA GLY A 41 3.66 5.21 -12.96
C GLY A 41 3.68 3.94 -13.81
N ALA A 42 4.81 3.59 -14.40
CA ALA A 42 4.96 2.35 -15.15
C ALA A 42 4.76 1.09 -14.27
N ILE A 43 5.21 1.11 -13.03
CA ILE A 43 4.96 0.04 -12.05
C ILE A 43 3.45 -0.11 -11.81
N LEU A 44 2.75 1.00 -11.56
CA LEU A 44 1.31 0.99 -11.36
C LEU A 44 0.54 0.52 -12.61
N CYS A 45 0.90 1.00 -13.78
CA CYS A 45 0.29 0.57 -15.03
C CYS A 45 0.47 -0.93 -15.27
N THR A 46 1.65 -1.46 -14.98
CA THR A 46 1.94 -2.89 -15.08
C THR A 46 1.01 -3.69 -14.17
N LEU A 47 0.90 -3.30 -12.91
CA LEU A 47 0.04 -3.99 -11.95
C LEU A 47 -1.44 -3.90 -12.33
N GLN A 48 -1.89 -2.75 -12.81
CA GLN A 48 -3.27 -2.56 -13.28
C GLN A 48 -3.61 -3.43 -14.50
N SER A 49 -2.67 -3.62 -15.41
CA SER A 49 -2.89 -4.41 -16.62
C SER A 49 -2.78 -5.93 -16.40
N THR A 50 -1.93 -6.37 -15.48
CA THR A 50 -1.70 -7.80 -15.21
C THR A 50 -2.57 -8.36 -14.09
N GLY A 51 -3.10 -7.50 -13.22
CA GLY A 51 -3.74 -7.92 -11.96
C GLY A 51 -2.72 -8.25 -10.87
N SER A 52 -3.09 -9.12 -9.96
CA SER A 52 -2.27 -9.47 -8.79
C SER A 52 -0.96 -10.14 -9.18
N LEU A 53 0.15 -9.62 -8.67
CA LEU A 53 1.49 -10.17 -8.83
C LEU A 53 2.24 -10.21 -7.50
N ILE A 54 3.06 -11.24 -7.30
CA ILE A 54 4.04 -11.20 -6.21
C ILE A 54 5.14 -10.20 -6.55
N THR A 55 5.80 -9.65 -5.53
CA THR A 55 6.82 -8.61 -5.68
C THR A 55 7.90 -8.97 -6.71
N ARG A 56 8.36 -10.23 -6.73
CA ARG A 56 9.37 -10.70 -7.67
C ARG A 56 8.87 -10.64 -9.12
N GLU A 57 7.65 -11.05 -9.37
CA GLU A 57 7.04 -11.04 -10.71
C GLU A 57 6.83 -9.61 -11.21
N LEU A 58 6.34 -8.73 -10.34
CA LEU A 58 6.16 -7.32 -10.66
C LEU A 58 7.50 -6.65 -10.99
N ARG A 59 8.54 -6.95 -10.22
CA ARG A 59 9.90 -6.44 -10.47
C ARG A 59 10.42 -6.89 -11.83
N ALA A 60 10.27 -8.16 -12.16
CA ALA A 60 10.70 -8.70 -13.45
C ALA A 60 9.90 -8.10 -14.61
N ALA A 61 8.58 -7.97 -14.46
CA ALA A 61 7.72 -7.35 -15.48
C ALA A 61 8.07 -5.87 -15.74
N CYS A 62 8.59 -5.16 -14.75
CA CYS A 62 9.04 -3.78 -14.86
C CYS A 62 10.52 -3.65 -15.32
N GLY A 63 11.21 -4.74 -15.60
CA GLY A 63 12.59 -4.71 -16.11
C GLY A 63 13.69 -4.48 -15.06
N PHE A 64 13.41 -4.60 -13.77
CA PHE A 64 14.38 -4.45 -12.68
C PHE A 64 15.10 -5.76 -12.35
N THR A 65 15.81 -6.32 -13.32
CA THR A 65 16.41 -7.68 -13.23
C THR A 65 17.92 -7.68 -13.02
N GLY A 66 18.59 -6.53 -13.17
CA GLY A 66 20.04 -6.42 -13.02
C GLY A 66 20.53 -6.34 -11.57
N LYS A 67 21.84 -6.42 -11.41
CA LYS A 67 22.50 -6.24 -10.10
C LYS A 67 22.19 -4.87 -9.53
N GLY A 68 21.78 -4.81 -8.26
CA GLY A 68 21.39 -3.58 -7.58
C GLY A 68 19.99 -3.06 -7.91
N MET A 69 19.32 -3.62 -8.90
CA MET A 69 17.99 -3.18 -9.32
C MET A 69 16.89 -3.51 -8.30
N ARG A 70 17.07 -4.57 -7.53
CA ARG A 70 16.12 -4.96 -6.47
C ARG A 70 15.94 -3.84 -5.44
N SER A 71 17.02 -3.26 -4.97
CA SER A 71 16.97 -2.18 -3.98
C SER A 71 16.27 -0.93 -4.50
N LYS A 72 16.54 -0.55 -5.77
CA LYS A 72 15.85 0.58 -6.42
C LYS A 72 14.35 0.31 -6.55
N PHE A 73 13.98 -0.87 -7.00
CA PHE A 73 12.59 -1.28 -7.15
C PHE A 73 11.87 -1.26 -5.81
N ASP A 74 12.47 -1.81 -4.75
CA ASP A 74 11.90 -1.82 -3.40
C ASP A 74 11.67 -0.39 -2.87
N GLY A 75 12.51 0.55 -3.22
CA GLY A 75 12.34 1.96 -2.89
C GLY A 75 11.08 2.58 -3.55
N TYR A 76 10.92 2.37 -4.84
CA TYR A 76 9.72 2.83 -5.57
C TYR A 76 8.45 2.15 -5.02
N LEU A 77 8.52 0.84 -4.82
CA LEU A 77 7.42 0.04 -4.31
C LEU A 77 6.95 0.53 -2.93
N THR A 78 7.90 0.78 -2.04
CA THR A 78 7.61 1.27 -0.68
C THR A 78 6.88 2.61 -0.71
N ARG A 79 7.31 3.55 -1.55
CA ARG A 79 6.64 4.86 -1.66
C ARG A 79 5.22 4.74 -2.18
N LEU A 80 5.00 3.92 -3.20
CA LEU A 80 3.68 3.69 -3.78
C LEU A 80 2.73 3.01 -2.79
N GLU A 81 3.21 2.04 -2.02
CA GLU A 81 2.42 1.35 -1.00
C GLU A 81 2.05 2.28 0.15
N MET A 82 3.01 3.07 0.65
CA MET A 82 2.76 4.08 1.68
C MET A 82 1.77 5.16 1.22
N ALA A 83 1.76 5.47 -0.07
CA ALA A 83 0.80 6.38 -0.69
C ALA A 83 -0.55 5.73 -1.01
N THR A 84 -0.77 4.47 -0.69
CA THR A 84 -2.02 3.71 -0.88
C THR A 84 -2.33 3.29 -2.31
N TYR A 85 -1.38 3.36 -3.23
CA TYR A 85 -1.63 2.99 -4.63
C TYR A 85 -1.67 1.49 -4.87
N PHE A 86 -1.08 0.70 -3.99
CA PHE A 86 -1.32 -0.74 -3.92
C PHE A 86 -1.22 -1.26 -2.50
N VAL A 87 -1.69 -2.46 -2.33
CA VAL A 87 -1.85 -3.13 -1.04
C VAL A 87 -1.41 -4.59 -1.16
N THR A 88 -1.25 -5.25 -0.04
CA THR A 88 -1.03 -6.70 -0.01
C THR A 88 -2.40 -7.39 0.02
N GLU A 89 -2.70 -8.11 -1.04
CA GLU A 89 -3.92 -8.90 -1.17
C GLU A 89 -3.86 -10.18 -0.36
N ASP A 90 -2.72 -10.88 -0.45
CA ASP A 90 -2.51 -12.18 0.17
C ASP A 90 -1.01 -12.47 0.31
N PHE A 91 -0.69 -13.60 0.91
CA PHE A 91 0.66 -14.14 0.98
C PHE A 91 0.72 -15.50 0.30
N ILE A 92 1.66 -15.63 -0.65
CA ILE A 92 1.89 -16.88 -1.37
C ILE A 92 3.10 -17.58 -0.76
N TYR A 93 2.90 -18.79 -0.27
CA TYR A 93 3.94 -19.59 0.35
C TYR A 93 4.54 -20.57 -0.65
N PRO A 94 5.88 -20.71 -0.69
CA PRO A 94 6.52 -21.75 -1.48
C PRO A 94 6.10 -23.14 -0.96
N ARG A 95 6.03 -24.10 -1.85
CA ARG A 95 5.67 -25.48 -1.52
C ARG A 95 6.82 -26.43 -1.83
N ASP A 96 7.00 -27.39 -0.94
CA ASP A 96 8.00 -28.46 -1.13
C ASP A 96 7.49 -29.55 -2.10
N LYS A 97 8.31 -30.58 -2.33
CA LYS A 97 7.98 -31.71 -3.20
C LYS A 97 6.76 -32.52 -2.75
N HIS A 98 6.36 -32.38 -1.49
CA HIS A 98 5.18 -33.04 -0.89
C HIS A 98 3.97 -32.09 -0.79
N ASN A 99 4.04 -30.91 -1.45
CA ASN A 99 3.01 -29.90 -1.46
C ASN A 99 2.75 -29.23 -0.09
N HIS A 100 3.73 -29.27 0.84
CA HIS A 100 3.66 -28.55 2.11
C HIS A 100 4.21 -27.14 1.95
N GLU A 101 3.52 -26.16 2.54
CA GLU A 101 3.97 -24.78 2.61
C GLU A 101 5.16 -24.67 3.56
N TYR A 102 6.17 -23.87 3.19
CA TYR A 102 7.34 -23.66 4.02
C TYR A 102 7.89 -22.23 3.86
N GLY A 103 8.71 -21.81 4.84
CA GLY A 103 9.40 -20.53 4.80
C GLY A 103 8.48 -19.32 4.94
N TRP A 104 8.94 -18.17 4.44
CA TRP A 104 8.21 -16.91 4.46
C TRP A 104 7.35 -16.77 3.23
N GLY A 105 6.12 -16.32 3.42
CA GLY A 105 5.22 -15.99 2.31
C GLY A 105 5.69 -14.77 1.52
N TRP A 106 5.44 -14.77 0.21
CA TRP A 106 5.62 -13.62 -0.66
C TRP A 106 4.35 -12.79 -0.71
N SER A 107 4.47 -11.47 -0.56
CA SER A 107 3.31 -10.58 -0.70
C SER A 107 2.78 -10.62 -2.12
N LEU A 108 1.50 -10.93 -2.25
CA LEU A 108 0.73 -10.78 -3.48
C LEU A 108 0.17 -9.36 -3.50
N LEU A 109 0.56 -8.57 -4.48
CA LEU A 109 0.24 -7.15 -4.57
C LEU A 109 -0.87 -6.91 -5.58
N ASN A 110 -1.78 -5.99 -5.26
CA ASN A 110 -2.79 -5.50 -6.19
C ASN A 110 -3.16 -4.05 -5.86
N THR A 111 -3.82 -3.37 -6.75
CA THR A 111 -4.39 -2.05 -6.46
C THR A 111 -5.65 -2.18 -5.60
N PRO A 112 -5.87 -1.27 -4.66
CA PRO A 112 -7.08 -1.32 -3.84
C PRO A 112 -8.35 -1.09 -4.67
N GLU A 113 -8.26 -0.36 -5.77
CA GLU A 113 -9.37 -0.14 -6.70
C GLU A 113 -9.82 -1.44 -7.38
N ASP A 114 -8.87 -2.30 -7.74
CA ASP A 114 -9.17 -3.60 -8.34
C ASP A 114 -9.79 -4.57 -7.32
N LEU A 115 -9.25 -4.57 -6.09
CA LEU A 115 -9.71 -5.47 -5.03
C LEU A 115 -11.05 -5.08 -4.43
N TYR A 116 -11.27 -3.78 -4.21
CA TYR A 116 -12.38 -3.28 -3.40
C TYR A 116 -13.33 -2.36 -4.16
N GLY A 117 -12.98 -2.01 -5.39
CA GLY A 117 -13.70 -1.01 -6.19
C GLY A 117 -13.23 0.41 -5.94
N ARG A 118 -13.44 1.29 -6.91
CA ARG A 118 -13.03 2.70 -6.83
C ARG A 118 -13.71 3.44 -5.69
N GLU A 119 -14.98 3.17 -5.46
CA GLU A 119 -15.77 3.82 -4.41
C GLU A 119 -15.22 3.57 -3.01
N ALA A 120 -14.63 2.38 -2.78
CA ALA A 120 -14.01 2.05 -1.51
C ALA A 120 -12.76 2.88 -1.19
N CYS A 121 -12.17 3.52 -2.19
CA CYS A 121 -10.97 4.36 -2.07
C CYS A 121 -11.27 5.86 -2.09
N GLN A 122 -12.53 6.25 -2.16
CA GLN A 122 -12.96 7.65 -2.35
C GLN A 122 -13.90 8.11 -1.24
N CYS A 123 -13.86 9.40 -0.95
CA CYS A 123 -14.82 10.06 -0.08
C CYS A 123 -15.08 11.49 -0.56
N ASN A 124 -16.15 12.11 -0.05
CA ASN A 124 -16.53 13.48 -0.41
C ASN A 124 -15.89 14.54 0.51
N ARG A 125 -14.95 14.14 1.34
CA ARG A 125 -14.24 15.04 2.26
C ARG A 125 -13.01 15.63 1.58
N THR A 126 -12.61 16.83 2.05
CA THR A 126 -11.29 17.36 1.69
C THR A 126 -10.19 16.54 2.38
N PRO A 127 -8.95 16.54 1.85
CA PRO A 127 -7.83 15.89 2.53
C PRO A 127 -7.62 16.37 3.97
N GLU A 128 -7.84 17.65 4.25
CA GLU A 128 -7.75 18.23 5.59
C GLU A 128 -8.83 17.66 6.51
N GLU A 129 -10.07 17.56 6.06
CA GLU A 129 -11.16 16.94 6.82
C GLU A 129 -10.86 15.47 7.12
N SER A 130 -10.33 14.72 6.16
CA SER A 130 -9.91 13.33 6.34
C SER A 130 -8.80 13.23 7.39
N TYR A 131 -7.81 14.11 7.34
CA TYR A 131 -6.73 14.18 8.32
C TYR A 131 -7.28 14.41 9.75
N GLN A 132 -8.15 15.39 9.93
CA GLN A 132 -8.72 15.72 11.22
C GLN A 132 -9.58 14.57 11.80
N ARG A 133 -10.33 13.89 10.95
CA ARG A 133 -11.11 12.71 11.34
C ARG A 133 -10.20 11.58 11.85
N ILE A 134 -9.13 11.29 11.12
CA ILE A 134 -8.16 10.25 11.50
C ILE A 134 -7.44 10.65 12.79
N PHE A 135 -6.99 11.89 12.89
CA PHE A 135 -6.31 12.42 14.07
C PHE A 135 -7.17 12.27 15.33
N LYS A 136 -8.40 12.74 15.27
CA LYS A 136 -9.36 12.65 16.38
C LYS A 136 -9.59 11.19 16.80
N HIS A 137 -9.82 10.30 15.82
CA HIS A 137 -10.04 8.89 16.08
C HIS A 137 -8.83 8.24 16.76
N LEU A 138 -7.63 8.52 16.29
CA LEU A 138 -6.41 7.98 16.88
C LEU A 138 -6.19 8.50 18.30
N LYS A 139 -6.51 9.74 18.58
CA LYS A 139 -6.47 10.29 19.95
C LYS A 139 -7.46 9.60 20.89
N GLU A 140 -8.62 9.22 20.39
CA GLU A 140 -9.63 8.50 21.17
C GLU A 140 -9.20 7.07 21.52
N ILE A 141 -8.61 6.35 20.55
CA ILE A 141 -8.19 4.95 20.75
C ILE A 141 -6.79 4.80 21.35
N LEU A 142 -5.98 5.84 21.26
CA LEU A 142 -4.60 5.89 21.79
C LEU A 142 -4.44 7.13 22.70
N PRO A 143 -5.16 7.19 23.85
CA PRO A 143 -5.20 8.39 24.68
C PRO A 143 -3.83 8.78 25.26
N ASP A 144 -2.92 7.82 25.43
CA ASP A 144 -1.57 8.05 25.96
C ASP A 144 -0.55 8.45 24.89
N ALA A 145 -0.92 8.39 23.61
CA ALA A 145 -0.02 8.79 22.52
C ALA A 145 0.08 10.31 22.43
N SER A 146 1.30 10.83 22.25
CA SER A 146 1.52 12.25 21.99
C SER A 146 1.02 12.64 20.60
N ASP A 147 0.73 13.92 20.39
CA ASP A 147 0.36 14.44 19.07
C ASP A 147 1.43 14.14 18.03
N LYS A 148 2.70 14.24 18.40
CA LYS A 148 3.82 13.90 17.52
C LYS A 148 3.79 12.43 17.07
N GLN A 149 3.44 11.50 17.95
CA GLN A 149 3.28 10.09 17.62
C GLN A 149 2.11 9.86 16.68
N ILE A 150 0.98 10.52 16.94
CA ILE A 150 -0.20 10.45 16.06
C ILE A 150 0.11 10.99 14.66
N ILE A 151 0.72 12.17 14.57
CA ILE A 151 1.11 12.80 13.31
C ILE A 151 2.03 11.88 12.51
N LYS A 152 3.00 11.26 13.16
CA LYS A 152 3.92 10.31 12.53
C LYS A 152 3.21 9.06 12.01
N LEU A 153 2.17 8.60 12.71
CA LEU A 153 1.38 7.44 12.32
C LEU A 153 0.52 7.74 11.09
N ILE A 154 -0.06 8.91 11.05
CA ILE A 154 -0.88 9.35 9.90
C ILE A 154 0.00 9.52 8.64
N GLY A 155 1.19 10.06 8.80
CA GLY A 155 2.19 10.19 7.73
C GLY A 155 2.24 11.56 7.04
#